data_336a184851250fac699159f76b0cc319
#
_entry.id   336a184851250fac699159f76b0cc319
#
_cell.length_a   1.000
_cell.length_b   1.000
_cell.length_c   1.000
_cell.angle_alpha   90.00
_cell.angle_beta   90.00
_cell.angle_gamma   90.00
#
_symmetry.space_group_name_H-M   'P 1'
#
loop_
_entity.id
_entity.type
_entity.pdbx_description
1 polymer ?
#
loop_
_entity_poly.entity_id
_entity_poly.type
_entity_poly.pdbx_seq_one_letter_code
_entity_poly.pdbx_strand_id
1 'polypeptide(L)'
;MIMSMRLKKLLALSLSVSLVSTGIFVDVGMRSVTAAASKTKQTTEKNIKKVKVTVAQKKTIKAPKSEKKAVWSILSGKQNISVIKKGKGEIKIKAQKSGSAKLQAKQGKKKTTYDITVKKQAPKKSEVKQLTKFYKECFIKSSKEMGNDWYAEGDDFLHDKWIEWDDYGYIRGMSLESTDTFTEIDLPRFKKIKYFGSFWGMSKLKKFDLGNNPTLECVFLKNVDVEDDTIFENLNEINVSKCKNLRVIDIEQAGEKFTELDLSSNDKLNSLGLEGLRGLKQLKMPETDNLKEIVVKETALESLALEKYTKLDKVCVGG
;
A
#
# COMPACT_ATOMS: atom_id res chain seq x y z
N MET A 1 -12.68 15.29 5.21
CA MET A 1 -13.27 13.92 5.35
C MET A 1 -13.66 13.28 4.01
N ILE A 2 -13.83 14.02 2.93
CA ILE A 2 -14.24 13.53 1.59
C ILE A 2 -13.02 13.03 0.76
N MET A 3 -11.82 13.59 0.95
CA MET A 3 -10.61 13.22 0.21
C MET A 3 -10.08 11.80 0.51
N SER A 4 -10.19 11.32 1.76
CA SER A 4 -9.72 9.97 2.14
C SER A 4 -10.43 8.82 1.38
N MET A 5 -11.70 9.02 1.00
CA MET A 5 -12.45 8.03 0.21
C MET A 5 -12.07 8.06 -1.28
N ARG A 6 -11.68 9.21 -1.83
CA ARG A 6 -11.24 9.33 -3.23
C ARG A 6 -9.88 8.67 -3.46
N LEU A 7 -8.93 8.87 -2.55
CA LEU A 7 -7.61 8.25 -2.68
C LEU A 7 -7.66 6.71 -2.57
N LYS A 8 -8.47 6.15 -1.65
CA LYS A 8 -8.71 4.71 -1.61
C LYS A 8 -9.36 4.18 -2.89
N LYS A 9 -10.22 4.99 -3.54
CA LYS A 9 -10.82 4.65 -4.84
C LYS A 9 -9.80 4.79 -5.98
N LEU A 10 -8.90 5.78 -5.96
CA LEU A 10 -7.86 5.97 -6.97
C LEU A 10 -6.75 4.91 -6.87
N LEU A 11 -6.29 4.58 -5.67
CA LEU A 11 -5.42 3.42 -5.44
C LEU A 11 -6.11 2.11 -5.84
N ALA A 12 -7.40 1.95 -5.58
CA ALA A 12 -8.17 0.81 -6.03
C ALA A 12 -8.39 0.83 -7.55
N LEU A 13 -8.54 1.99 -8.20
CA LEU A 13 -8.69 2.11 -9.66
C LEU A 13 -7.35 1.89 -10.39
N SER A 14 -6.24 2.46 -9.90
CA SER A 14 -4.92 2.20 -10.48
C SER A 14 -4.48 0.74 -10.27
N LEU A 15 -4.80 0.14 -9.12
CA LEU A 15 -4.61 -1.28 -8.88
C LEU A 15 -5.60 -2.16 -9.68
N SER A 16 -6.82 -1.71 -9.96
CA SER A 16 -7.80 -2.50 -10.73
C SER A 16 -7.44 -2.61 -12.20
N VAL A 17 -6.78 -1.63 -12.78
CA VAL A 17 -6.29 -1.70 -14.17
C VAL A 17 -5.13 -2.70 -14.29
N SER A 18 -4.28 -2.82 -13.25
CA SER A 18 -3.14 -3.75 -13.23
C SER A 18 -3.47 -5.15 -12.68
N LEU A 19 -4.53 -5.30 -11.88
CA LEU A 19 -4.85 -6.55 -11.16
C LEU A 19 -5.78 -7.49 -11.90
N VAL A 20 -6.41 -7.06 -13.00
CA VAL A 20 -7.25 -7.94 -13.83
C VAL A 20 -6.44 -9.08 -14.45
N SER A 21 -5.12 -8.90 -14.63
CA SER A 21 -4.25 -9.93 -15.20
C SER A 21 -3.67 -10.95 -14.19
N THR A 22 -3.78 -10.72 -12.87
CA THR A 22 -3.13 -11.57 -11.86
C THR A 22 -4.08 -12.47 -11.06
N GLY A 23 -5.40 -12.45 -11.37
CA GLY A 23 -6.37 -13.35 -10.70
C GLY A 23 -6.63 -13.04 -9.23
N ILE A 24 -6.22 -11.89 -8.72
CA ILE A 24 -6.52 -11.47 -7.34
C ILE A 24 -7.75 -10.56 -7.37
N PHE A 25 -8.92 -11.16 -7.28
CA PHE A 25 -10.16 -10.44 -7.04
C PHE A 25 -10.15 -9.85 -5.63
N VAL A 26 -9.99 -8.53 -5.53
CA VAL A 26 -10.40 -7.82 -4.33
C VAL A 26 -11.88 -7.47 -4.52
N ASP A 27 -12.74 -8.27 -3.91
CA ASP A 27 -14.18 -8.03 -3.88
C ASP A 27 -14.48 -6.72 -3.12
N VAL A 28 -14.57 -5.61 -3.85
CA VAL A 28 -15.09 -4.34 -3.35
C VAL A 28 -16.60 -4.36 -3.55
N GLY A 29 -17.28 -5.10 -2.68
CA GLY A 29 -18.74 -5.18 -2.66
C GLY A 29 -19.37 -3.82 -2.41
N MET A 30 -19.72 -3.10 -3.48
CA MET A 30 -20.76 -2.08 -3.44
C MET A 30 -22.12 -2.77 -3.41
N ARG A 31 -22.66 -3.01 -2.24
CA ARG A 31 -24.10 -3.25 -2.09
C ARG A 31 -24.75 -1.97 -1.62
N SER A 32 -25.53 -1.35 -2.53
CA SER A 32 -26.62 -0.48 -2.13
C SER A 32 -27.62 -1.33 -1.36
N VAL A 33 -27.69 -1.14 -0.06
CA VAL A 33 -28.69 -1.83 0.77
C VAL A 33 -29.94 -0.97 0.79
N THR A 34 -30.92 -1.31 -0.02
CA THR A 34 -32.31 -0.96 0.24
C THR A 34 -32.75 -1.80 1.45
N ALA A 35 -33.05 -1.13 2.54
CA ALA A 35 -33.46 -1.75 3.78
C ALA A 35 -34.86 -2.38 3.63
N ALA A 36 -34.91 -3.70 3.48
CA ALA A 36 -36.10 -4.47 3.83
C ALA A 36 -35.96 -4.86 5.31
N ALA A 37 -36.78 -4.25 6.16
CA ALA A 37 -36.86 -4.56 7.57
C ALA A 37 -37.40 -5.98 7.76
N SER A 38 -36.53 -6.96 7.86
CA SER A 38 -36.89 -8.29 8.38
C SER A 38 -36.73 -8.25 9.91
N LYS A 39 -37.85 -8.40 10.61
CA LYS A 39 -37.92 -8.61 12.05
C LYS A 39 -37.23 -9.93 12.40
N THR A 40 -35.90 -9.92 12.56
CA THR A 40 -35.17 -11.03 13.13
C THR A 40 -35.29 -10.95 14.65
N LYS A 41 -35.84 -11.97 15.29
CA LYS A 41 -35.88 -12.13 16.73
C LYS A 41 -34.51 -11.84 17.35
N GLN A 42 -34.42 -10.78 18.15
CA GLN A 42 -33.28 -10.52 19.05
C GLN A 42 -33.24 -11.65 20.07
N THR A 43 -32.44 -12.67 19.77
CA THR A 43 -31.94 -13.58 20.79
C THR A 43 -30.97 -12.81 21.63
N THR A 44 -31.31 -12.52 22.87
CA THR A 44 -30.49 -11.86 23.89
C THR A 44 -29.14 -12.59 24.01
N GLU A 45 -28.10 -12.05 23.39
CA GLU A 45 -26.69 -12.52 23.54
C GLU A 45 -26.18 -12.09 24.94
N LYS A 46 -26.57 -12.83 25.97
CA LYS A 46 -26.25 -12.50 27.37
C LYS A 46 -24.81 -12.80 27.83
N ASN A 47 -23.94 -13.41 26.98
CA ASN A 47 -22.59 -13.84 27.38
C ASN A 47 -21.54 -13.55 26.30
N ILE A 48 -21.31 -12.26 25.99
CA ILE A 48 -20.21 -11.87 25.11
C ILE A 48 -19.04 -11.34 25.97
N LYS A 49 -17.83 -11.89 25.75
CA LYS A 49 -16.60 -11.42 26.37
C LYS A 49 -15.69 -10.79 25.32
N LYS A 50 -15.22 -9.58 25.57
CA LYS A 50 -14.29 -8.86 24.68
C LYS A 50 -12.86 -9.22 25.02
N VAL A 51 -12.05 -9.56 24.01
CA VAL A 51 -10.64 -9.92 24.13
C VAL A 51 -9.84 -9.08 23.14
N LYS A 52 -8.85 -8.33 23.64
CA LYS A 52 -7.92 -7.58 22.81
C LYS A 52 -6.59 -8.30 22.74
N VAL A 53 -6.02 -8.42 21.56
CA VAL A 53 -4.69 -8.98 21.29
C VAL A 53 -4.01 -8.16 20.20
N THR A 54 -2.68 -8.23 20.15
CA THR A 54 -1.89 -7.58 19.09
C THR A 54 -1.37 -8.66 18.13
N VAL A 55 -1.20 -8.33 16.85
CA VAL A 55 -0.64 -9.25 15.85
C VAL A 55 0.64 -9.91 16.37
N ALA A 56 0.81 -11.18 16.06
CA ALA A 56 1.84 -12.11 16.57
C ALA A 56 1.69 -12.55 18.03
N GLN A 57 0.86 -11.88 18.84
CA GLN A 57 0.64 -12.26 20.25
C GLN A 57 -0.03 -13.62 20.35
N LYS A 58 0.46 -14.45 21.27
CA LYS A 58 -0.19 -15.69 21.71
C LYS A 58 -1.03 -15.42 22.96
N LYS A 59 -2.26 -15.93 22.98
CA LYS A 59 -3.15 -15.76 24.16
C LYS A 59 -3.93 -17.02 24.43
N THR A 60 -3.97 -17.40 25.72
CA THR A 60 -4.86 -18.46 26.22
C THR A 60 -6.15 -17.83 26.69
N ILE A 61 -7.28 -18.32 26.23
CA ILE A 61 -8.61 -17.90 26.62
C ILE A 61 -9.26 -19.06 27.34
N LYS A 62 -9.78 -18.80 28.56
CA LYS A 62 -10.44 -19.80 29.37
C LYS A 62 -11.96 -19.60 29.34
N ALA A 63 -12.70 -20.67 29.25
CA ALA A 63 -14.13 -20.68 29.42
C ALA A 63 -14.52 -20.34 30.85
N PRO A 64 -15.75 -19.90 31.13
CA PRO A 64 -16.26 -19.68 32.50
C PRO A 64 -16.14 -20.95 33.37
N LYS A 65 -16.06 -20.77 34.66
CA LYS A 65 -15.99 -21.92 35.60
C LYS A 65 -17.13 -22.92 35.41
N SER A 66 -18.32 -22.45 34.99
CA SER A 66 -19.50 -23.28 34.67
C SER A 66 -19.38 -24.04 33.37
N GLU A 67 -18.33 -23.81 32.57
CA GLU A 67 -18.09 -24.38 31.25
C GLU A 67 -16.69 -25.02 31.14
N LYS A 68 -16.19 -25.61 32.23
CA LYS A 68 -14.81 -26.17 32.31
C LYS A 68 -14.52 -27.29 31.27
N LYS A 69 -15.55 -27.90 30.72
CA LYS A 69 -15.44 -28.93 29.66
C LYS A 69 -15.88 -28.42 28.28
N ALA A 70 -15.94 -27.09 28.09
CA ALA A 70 -16.39 -26.50 26.85
C ALA A 70 -15.55 -26.91 25.64
N VAL A 71 -16.24 -27.13 24.53
CA VAL A 71 -15.64 -27.33 23.20
C VAL A 71 -15.60 -25.96 22.50
N TRP A 72 -14.51 -25.69 21.81
CA TRP A 72 -14.26 -24.42 21.16
C TRP A 72 -14.48 -24.48 19.65
N SER A 73 -15.10 -23.46 19.11
CA SER A 73 -15.26 -23.22 17.68
C SER A 73 -14.91 -21.77 17.30
N ILE A 74 -14.41 -21.58 16.09
CA ILE A 74 -14.23 -20.25 15.48
C ILE A 74 -15.50 -19.98 14.68
N LEU A 75 -16.24 -18.93 15.04
CA LEU A 75 -17.46 -18.53 14.35
C LEU A 75 -17.16 -17.66 13.13
N SER A 76 -16.15 -16.75 13.26
CA SER A 76 -15.72 -15.86 12.18
C SER A 76 -14.28 -15.40 12.37
N GLY A 77 -13.67 -14.79 11.34
CA GLY A 77 -12.35 -14.20 11.42
C GLY A 77 -11.22 -15.21 11.49
N LYS A 78 -11.35 -16.38 10.82
CA LYS A 78 -10.31 -17.41 10.76
C LYS A 78 -8.97 -16.90 10.21
N GLN A 79 -9.01 -15.90 9.34
CA GLN A 79 -7.80 -15.27 8.78
C GLN A 79 -7.05 -14.40 9.81
N ASN A 80 -7.73 -13.93 10.86
CA ASN A 80 -7.15 -13.02 11.85
C ASN A 80 -6.51 -13.73 13.04
N ILE A 81 -6.88 -15.00 13.28
CA ILE A 81 -6.36 -15.82 14.37
C ILE A 81 -6.10 -17.26 13.91
N SER A 82 -5.06 -17.88 14.43
CA SER A 82 -4.86 -19.32 14.34
C SER A 82 -4.95 -19.98 15.70
N VAL A 83 -5.41 -21.22 15.72
CA VAL A 83 -5.48 -22.01 16.95
C VAL A 83 -4.17 -22.77 17.11
N ILE A 84 -3.48 -22.55 18.22
CA ILE A 84 -2.25 -23.28 18.59
C ILE A 84 -2.60 -24.56 19.33
N LYS A 85 -3.54 -24.48 20.28
CA LYS A 85 -3.96 -25.63 21.09
C LYS A 85 -5.42 -25.49 21.48
N LYS A 86 -6.17 -26.59 21.39
CA LYS A 86 -7.52 -26.71 21.96
C LYS A 86 -7.47 -27.69 23.14
N GLY A 87 -7.99 -27.22 24.27
CA GLY A 87 -8.16 -28.06 25.46
C GLY A 87 -9.61 -28.03 25.94
N LYS A 88 -9.95 -28.87 26.91
CA LYS A 88 -11.23 -28.80 27.60
C LYS A 88 -11.28 -27.51 28.41
N GLY A 89 -12.22 -26.62 28.10
CA GLY A 89 -12.39 -25.35 28.81
C GLY A 89 -11.35 -24.27 28.50
N GLU A 90 -10.38 -24.50 27.64
CA GLU A 90 -9.41 -23.48 27.22
C GLU A 90 -9.02 -23.61 25.74
N ILE A 91 -8.64 -22.49 25.13
CA ILE A 91 -8.09 -22.40 23.79
C ILE A 91 -6.89 -21.46 23.76
N LYS A 92 -5.80 -21.88 23.14
CA LYS A 92 -4.64 -21.01 22.88
C LYS A 92 -4.63 -20.60 21.41
N ILE A 93 -4.65 -19.31 21.19
CA ILE A 93 -4.63 -18.70 19.87
C ILE A 93 -3.34 -17.91 19.63
N LYS A 94 -3.03 -17.68 18.34
CA LYS A 94 -2.05 -16.69 17.88
C LYS A 94 -2.78 -15.70 16.97
N ALA A 95 -2.64 -14.41 17.25
CA ALA A 95 -3.11 -13.35 16.39
C ALA A 95 -2.23 -13.28 15.13
N GLN A 96 -2.84 -13.28 13.92
CA GLN A 96 -2.13 -13.33 12.65
C GLN A 96 -2.23 -12.04 11.86
N LYS A 97 -3.44 -11.48 11.79
CA LYS A 97 -3.75 -10.27 11.02
C LYS A 97 -4.69 -9.38 11.82
N SER A 98 -4.55 -8.06 11.67
CA SER A 98 -5.46 -7.10 12.31
C SER A 98 -6.91 -7.29 11.84
N GLY A 99 -7.84 -6.99 12.71
CA GLY A 99 -9.27 -7.18 12.45
C GLY A 99 -10.01 -7.83 13.60
N SER A 100 -11.13 -8.47 13.33
CA SER A 100 -11.98 -9.10 14.34
C SER A 100 -12.13 -10.60 14.09
N ALA A 101 -12.27 -11.34 15.20
CA ALA A 101 -12.65 -12.76 15.15
C ALA A 101 -13.63 -13.07 16.27
N LYS A 102 -14.46 -14.09 16.08
CA LYS A 102 -15.39 -14.60 17.10
C LYS A 102 -15.08 -16.06 17.42
N LEU A 103 -14.91 -16.34 18.70
CA LEU A 103 -14.80 -17.69 19.23
C LEU A 103 -16.01 -18.01 20.07
N GLN A 104 -16.37 -19.28 20.13
CA GLN A 104 -17.42 -19.77 21.03
C GLN A 104 -16.92 -20.95 21.83
N ALA A 105 -17.12 -20.88 23.15
CA ALA A 105 -17.05 -22.02 24.05
C ALA A 105 -18.46 -22.56 24.24
N LYS A 106 -18.68 -23.88 24.09
CA LYS A 106 -19.99 -24.54 24.24
C LYS A 106 -19.87 -25.76 25.14
N GLN A 107 -20.75 -25.85 26.15
CA GLN A 107 -20.90 -27.03 26.99
C GLN A 107 -22.38 -27.30 27.24
N GLY A 108 -22.91 -28.34 26.60
CA GLY A 108 -24.36 -28.60 26.60
C GLY A 108 -25.13 -27.43 26.01
N LYS A 109 -26.10 -26.89 26.76
CA LYS A 109 -26.90 -25.71 26.35
C LYS A 109 -26.19 -24.38 26.62
N LYS A 110 -25.13 -24.36 27.44
CA LYS A 110 -24.39 -23.13 27.76
C LYS A 110 -23.45 -22.75 26.63
N LYS A 111 -23.42 -21.45 26.29
CA LYS A 111 -22.58 -20.88 25.25
C LYS A 111 -22.03 -19.54 25.73
N THR A 112 -20.71 -19.37 25.58
CA THR A 112 -20.05 -18.08 25.78
C THR A 112 -19.32 -17.70 24.51
N THR A 113 -19.59 -16.50 24.00
CA THR A 113 -18.95 -15.95 22.82
C THR A 113 -17.83 -15.00 23.22
N TYR A 114 -16.73 -15.02 22.50
CA TYR A 114 -15.57 -14.13 22.70
C TYR A 114 -15.37 -13.34 21.42
N ASP A 115 -15.60 -12.03 21.53
CA ASP A 115 -15.26 -11.07 20.46
C ASP A 115 -13.78 -10.69 20.62
N ILE A 116 -12.98 -11.09 19.65
CA ILE A 116 -11.54 -10.86 19.64
C ILE A 116 -11.25 -9.70 18.71
N THR A 117 -10.64 -8.65 19.25
CA THR A 117 -10.09 -7.55 18.46
C THR A 117 -8.58 -7.75 18.35
N VAL A 118 -8.09 -7.94 17.13
CA VAL A 118 -6.65 -8.01 16.83
C VAL A 118 -6.19 -6.64 16.35
N LYS A 119 -5.29 -6.01 17.10
CA LYS A 119 -4.69 -4.72 16.74
C LYS A 119 -3.38 -4.90 15.99
N LYS A 120 -3.02 -3.95 15.13
CA LYS A 120 -1.68 -3.85 14.55
C LYS A 120 -0.63 -3.68 15.65
N GLN A 121 0.62 -4.06 15.38
CA GLN A 121 1.75 -3.66 16.22
C GLN A 121 2.01 -2.15 16.06
N ALA A 122 2.63 -1.55 17.05
CA ALA A 122 3.14 -0.18 16.93
C ALA A 122 4.22 -0.11 15.83
N PRO A 123 4.42 1.06 15.22
CA PRO A 123 5.51 1.32 14.29
C PRO A 123 6.87 0.84 14.83
N LYS A 124 7.68 0.22 13.98
CA LYS A 124 9.04 -0.21 14.36
C LYS A 124 9.95 0.99 14.54
N LYS A 125 10.69 1.02 15.63
CA LYS A 125 11.62 2.12 15.93
C LYS A 125 12.61 2.40 14.79
N SER A 126 13.07 1.37 14.09
CA SER A 126 13.96 1.52 12.94
C SER A 126 13.29 2.24 11.76
N GLU A 127 12.05 1.89 11.46
CA GLU A 127 11.27 2.54 10.38
C GLU A 127 10.95 3.99 10.76
N VAL A 128 10.52 4.22 12.01
CA VAL A 128 10.27 5.57 12.55
C VAL A 128 11.52 6.43 12.43
N LYS A 129 12.69 5.92 12.86
CA LYS A 129 13.96 6.65 12.76
C LYS A 129 14.30 7.06 11.32
N GLN A 130 14.14 6.14 10.37
CA GLN A 130 14.42 6.42 8.95
C GLN A 130 13.41 7.40 8.36
N LEU A 131 12.12 7.24 8.67
CA LEU A 131 11.08 8.15 8.25
C LEU A 131 11.29 9.56 8.80
N THR A 132 11.62 9.68 10.09
CA THR A 132 11.92 10.97 10.72
C THR A 132 13.12 11.66 10.05
N LYS A 133 14.17 10.91 9.76
CA LYS A 133 15.34 11.44 9.04
C LYS A 133 14.94 11.96 7.67
N PHE A 134 14.24 11.15 6.89
CA PHE A 134 13.73 11.50 5.57
C PHE A 134 12.87 12.77 5.60
N TYR A 135 11.93 12.84 6.54
CA TYR A 135 11.09 14.03 6.72
C TYR A 135 11.92 15.28 7.04
N LYS A 136 12.88 15.18 7.95
CA LYS A 136 13.76 16.30 8.31
C LYS A 136 14.63 16.77 7.14
N GLU A 137 15.17 15.85 6.37
CA GLU A 137 16.06 16.17 5.24
C GLU A 137 15.28 16.73 4.05
N CYS A 138 14.14 16.15 3.73
CA CYS A 138 13.37 16.55 2.55
C CYS A 138 12.36 17.68 2.83
N PHE A 139 11.57 17.59 3.91
CA PHE A 139 10.48 18.54 4.16
C PHE A 139 10.89 19.74 4.99
N ILE A 140 11.53 19.53 6.14
CA ILE A 140 11.84 20.64 7.07
C ILE A 140 12.91 21.55 6.49
N LYS A 141 13.95 20.97 5.88
CA LYS A 141 15.01 21.75 5.25
C LYS A 141 14.45 22.61 4.12
N SER A 142 13.67 22.01 3.25
CA SER A 142 13.10 22.70 2.10
C SER A 142 12.07 23.78 2.51
N SER A 143 11.23 23.54 3.51
CA SER A 143 10.27 24.55 3.98
C SER A 143 10.97 25.74 4.64
N LYS A 144 12.08 25.53 5.37
CA LYS A 144 12.90 26.61 5.95
C LYS A 144 13.56 27.46 4.88
N GLU A 145 14.07 26.83 3.82
CA GLU A 145 14.70 27.54 2.68
C GLU A 145 13.69 28.41 1.93
N MET A 146 12.39 28.13 2.03
CA MET A 146 11.31 28.89 1.42
C MET A 146 10.59 29.85 2.37
N GLY A 147 11.01 29.94 3.64
CA GLY A 147 10.39 30.82 4.63
C GLY A 147 8.99 30.37 5.08
N ASN A 148 8.63 29.12 4.88
CA ASN A 148 7.34 28.54 5.25
C ASN A 148 7.47 27.63 6.48
N ASP A 149 6.81 27.99 7.58
CA ASP A 149 6.74 27.17 8.81
C ASP A 149 5.65 26.07 8.78
N TRP A 150 5.27 25.61 7.59
CA TRP A 150 4.12 24.70 7.42
C TRP A 150 4.35 23.32 8.02
N TYR A 151 5.58 22.92 8.29
CA TYR A 151 5.94 21.70 8.95
C TYR A 151 6.69 22.00 10.26
N ALA A 152 5.96 22.65 11.20
CA ALA A 152 6.46 22.83 12.55
C ALA A 152 6.83 21.47 13.18
N GLU A 153 7.85 21.47 14.01
CA GLU A 153 8.39 20.33 14.74
C GLU A 153 7.30 19.56 15.52
N GLY A 154 6.67 18.60 14.87
CA GLY A 154 5.70 17.70 15.51
C GLY A 154 5.79 16.29 14.92
N ASP A 155 5.65 15.26 15.77
CA ASP A 155 5.66 13.83 15.38
C ASP A 155 4.41 13.42 14.57
N ASP A 156 3.62 14.34 14.06
CA ASP A 156 2.33 14.07 13.41
C ASP A 156 2.47 13.32 12.08
N PHE A 157 3.65 13.40 11.44
CA PHE A 157 3.91 12.63 10.19
C PHE A 157 3.81 11.10 10.39
N LEU A 158 3.98 10.60 11.60
CA LEU A 158 3.82 9.16 11.89
C LEU A 158 2.36 8.70 11.78
N HIS A 159 1.43 9.62 11.93
CA HIS A 159 -0.01 9.41 11.81
C HIS A 159 -0.56 9.92 10.48
N ASP A 160 0.33 10.36 9.59
CA ASP A 160 -0.06 10.86 8.29
C ASP A 160 -0.83 9.77 7.52
N LYS A 161 -1.95 10.17 6.94
CA LYS A 161 -2.80 9.31 6.10
C LYS A 161 -2.08 8.77 4.86
N TRP A 162 -0.95 9.36 4.51
CA TRP A 162 -0.12 8.99 3.36
C TRP A 162 0.90 7.90 3.65
N ILE A 163 1.05 7.50 4.92
CA ILE A 163 1.93 6.41 5.33
C ILE A 163 1.09 5.21 5.74
N GLU A 164 1.25 4.11 5.03
CA GLU A 164 0.62 2.85 5.38
C GLU A 164 1.59 1.95 6.16
N TRP A 165 1.19 1.62 7.39
CA TRP A 165 1.88 0.65 8.25
C TRP A 165 1.27 -0.74 8.09
N ASP A 166 2.10 -1.77 7.92
CA ASP A 166 1.64 -3.15 7.94
C ASP A 166 1.21 -3.58 9.35
N ASP A 167 0.67 -4.79 9.47
CA ASP A 167 0.21 -5.34 10.74
C ASP A 167 1.34 -5.55 11.77
N TYR A 168 2.59 -5.55 11.33
CA TYR A 168 3.78 -5.76 12.14
C TYR A 168 4.54 -4.45 12.45
N GLY A 169 4.01 -3.31 12.02
CA GLY A 169 4.57 -1.98 12.25
C GLY A 169 5.73 -1.62 11.32
N TYR A 170 5.81 -2.22 10.13
CA TYR A 170 6.72 -1.78 9.06
C TYR A 170 5.96 -0.89 8.08
N ILE A 171 6.67 0.05 7.45
CA ILE A 171 6.11 0.83 6.33
C ILE A 171 5.88 -0.13 5.17
N ARG A 172 4.63 -0.18 4.71
CA ARG A 172 4.21 -0.94 3.55
C ARG A 172 4.08 -0.07 2.32
N GLY A 173 3.61 1.15 2.50
CA GLY A 173 3.44 2.10 1.43
C GLY A 173 3.60 3.52 1.92
N MET A 174 4.01 4.38 1.01
CA MET A 174 4.14 5.81 1.24
C MET A 174 3.71 6.56 0.00
N SER A 175 3.02 7.68 0.21
CA SER A 175 2.73 8.66 -0.81
C SER A 175 3.21 10.02 -0.33
N LEU A 176 3.76 10.81 -1.25
CA LEU A 176 4.10 12.20 -0.99
C LEU A 176 3.00 13.11 -1.54
N GLU A 177 2.61 14.10 -0.77
CA GLU A 177 1.81 15.21 -1.28
C GLU A 177 2.70 16.22 -2.01
N SER A 178 2.09 16.99 -2.90
CA SER A 178 2.74 18.09 -3.62
C SER A 178 3.46 19.01 -2.65
N THR A 179 4.74 19.17 -2.90
CA THR A 179 5.47 20.32 -2.38
C THR A 179 6.40 20.78 -3.47
N ASP A 180 6.20 21.97 -3.98
CA ASP A 180 7.13 22.65 -4.90
C ASP A 180 8.50 22.94 -4.29
N THR A 181 8.81 22.25 -3.20
CA THR A 181 10.01 22.47 -2.40
C THR A 181 11.11 21.51 -2.73
N PHE A 182 10.78 20.30 -3.18
CA PHE A 182 11.78 19.27 -3.41
C PHE A 182 12.53 19.49 -4.72
N THR A 183 13.85 19.52 -4.61
CA THR A 183 14.73 19.43 -5.78
C THR A 183 15.26 18.02 -5.99
N GLU A 184 15.42 17.27 -4.92
CA GLU A 184 15.89 15.89 -4.93
C GLU A 184 15.18 15.07 -3.86
N ILE A 185 14.83 13.84 -4.20
CA ILE A 185 14.28 12.84 -3.27
C ILE A 185 15.19 11.63 -3.29
N ASP A 186 15.74 11.28 -2.13
CA ASP A 186 16.47 10.05 -1.88
C ASP A 186 15.71 9.22 -0.85
N LEU A 187 15.01 8.18 -1.33
CA LEU A 187 14.15 7.37 -0.50
C LEU A 187 15.00 6.45 0.40
N PRO A 188 14.90 6.57 1.74
CA PRO A 188 15.64 5.71 2.64
C PRO A 188 15.17 4.26 2.51
N ARG A 189 16.02 3.33 2.90
CA ARG A 189 15.69 1.92 2.88
C ARG A 189 14.65 1.57 3.94
N PHE A 190 13.44 1.21 3.50
CA PHE A 190 12.42 0.61 4.34
C PHE A 190 12.39 -0.91 4.17
N LYS A 191 12.20 -1.62 5.29
CA LYS A 191 12.37 -3.08 5.30
C LYS A 191 11.32 -3.82 4.48
N LYS A 192 10.11 -3.26 4.37
CA LYS A 192 8.95 -3.93 3.75
C LYS A 192 8.09 -3.04 2.86
N ILE A 193 8.62 -1.93 2.42
CA ILE A 193 7.89 -1.06 1.51
C ILE A 193 7.53 -1.81 0.22
N LYS A 194 6.28 -1.70 -0.21
CA LYS A 194 5.73 -2.36 -1.40
C LYS A 194 5.33 -1.37 -2.47
N TYR A 195 4.90 -0.18 -2.08
CA TYR A 195 4.51 0.85 -3.02
C TYR A 195 4.95 2.23 -2.55
N PHE A 196 5.29 3.04 -3.54
CA PHE A 196 5.59 4.44 -3.39
C PHE A 196 4.80 5.21 -4.44
N GLY A 197 4.27 6.37 -4.08
CA GLY A 197 3.56 7.22 -5.01
C GLY A 197 3.75 8.71 -4.72
N SER A 198 3.63 9.51 -5.77
CA SER A 198 3.32 10.93 -5.71
C SER A 198 2.14 11.17 -6.64
N PHE A 199 1.11 11.81 -6.13
CA PHE A 199 -0.14 12.04 -6.86
C PHE A 199 -0.41 13.53 -7.10
N TRP A 200 0.57 14.37 -6.86
CA TRP A 200 0.56 15.80 -7.14
C TRP A 200 1.91 16.23 -7.73
N GLY A 201 1.89 17.31 -8.46
CA GLY A 201 3.07 17.83 -9.11
C GLY A 201 4.19 18.20 -8.12
N MET A 202 5.41 18.01 -8.58
CA MET A 202 6.65 18.44 -7.94
C MET A 202 7.49 19.16 -8.98
N SER A 203 7.07 20.39 -9.35
CA SER A 203 7.65 21.12 -10.49
C SER A 203 9.15 21.39 -10.36
N LYS A 204 9.67 21.50 -9.14
CA LYS A 204 11.11 21.73 -8.87
C LYS A 204 11.94 20.46 -8.77
N LEU A 205 11.30 19.28 -8.72
CA LEU A 205 12.01 18.03 -8.56
C LEU A 205 12.87 17.72 -9.80
N LYS A 206 14.17 17.51 -9.57
CA LYS A 206 15.15 17.16 -10.61
C LYS A 206 15.53 15.70 -10.56
N LYS A 207 15.64 15.15 -9.37
CA LYS A 207 16.11 13.78 -9.16
C LYS A 207 15.22 13.02 -8.20
N PHE A 208 14.93 11.79 -8.58
CA PHE A 208 14.13 10.87 -7.79
C PHE A 208 14.85 9.52 -7.66
N ASP A 209 15.54 9.29 -6.53
CA ASP A 209 16.19 8.02 -6.23
C ASP A 209 15.35 7.21 -5.24
N LEU A 210 14.87 6.06 -5.69
CA LEU A 210 14.09 5.12 -4.84
C LEU A 210 14.98 4.26 -3.94
N GLY A 211 16.28 4.53 -3.92
CA GLY A 211 17.24 3.93 -3.01
C GLY A 211 17.29 2.41 -3.09
N ASN A 212 17.86 1.80 -2.05
CA ASN A 212 17.97 0.35 -1.95
C ASN A 212 16.69 -0.25 -1.32
N ASN A 213 15.58 -0.22 -2.05
CA ASN A 213 14.29 -0.76 -1.63
C ASN A 213 13.90 -2.01 -2.44
N PRO A 214 14.59 -3.16 -2.26
CA PRO A 214 14.38 -4.36 -3.07
C PRO A 214 13.00 -5.00 -2.88
N THR A 215 12.23 -4.59 -1.89
CA THR A 215 10.87 -5.07 -1.65
C THR A 215 9.79 -4.21 -2.34
N LEU A 216 10.18 -3.09 -2.95
CA LEU A 216 9.28 -2.20 -3.67
C LEU A 216 8.74 -2.91 -4.91
N GLU A 217 7.42 -2.90 -5.07
CA GLU A 217 6.71 -3.58 -6.15
C GLU A 217 6.03 -2.60 -7.10
N CYS A 218 5.60 -1.45 -6.59
CA CYS A 218 4.87 -0.47 -7.40
C CYS A 218 5.39 0.95 -7.16
N VAL A 219 5.51 1.70 -8.25
CA VAL A 219 5.86 3.13 -8.26
C VAL A 219 4.84 3.87 -9.12
N PHE A 220 4.26 4.93 -8.58
CA PHE A 220 3.28 5.78 -9.24
C PHE A 220 3.69 7.25 -9.10
N LEU A 221 4.03 7.89 -10.19
CA LEU A 221 4.31 9.32 -10.27
C LEU A 221 3.28 9.94 -11.22
N LYS A 222 2.18 10.40 -10.66
CA LYS A 222 1.00 10.84 -11.41
C LYS A 222 0.40 12.12 -10.86
N ASN A 223 -0.33 12.84 -11.70
CA ASN A 223 -1.27 13.86 -11.25
C ASN A 223 -2.69 13.30 -11.15
N VAL A 224 -3.37 13.68 -10.09
CA VAL A 224 -4.79 13.37 -9.90
C VAL A 224 -5.68 14.59 -10.07
N ASP A 225 -5.11 15.79 -10.13
CA ASP A 225 -5.80 17.02 -10.47
C ASP A 225 -5.51 17.38 -11.93
N VAL A 226 -6.51 17.22 -12.77
CA VAL A 226 -6.44 17.30 -14.23
C VAL A 226 -6.22 18.73 -14.80
N GLU A 227 -6.01 19.73 -13.96
CA GLU A 227 -5.90 21.13 -14.43
C GLU A 227 -4.47 21.61 -14.65
N ASP A 228 -3.45 20.84 -14.26
CA ASP A 228 -2.04 21.24 -14.39
C ASP A 228 -1.27 20.23 -15.26
N ASP A 229 -0.87 20.66 -16.44
CA ASP A 229 -0.21 19.82 -17.46
C ASP A 229 1.29 19.55 -17.19
N THR A 230 1.90 20.19 -16.17
CA THR A 230 3.34 20.08 -15.93
C THR A 230 3.68 19.71 -14.49
N ILE A 231 3.70 18.42 -14.20
CA ILE A 231 3.81 17.91 -12.81
C ILE A 231 5.26 17.75 -12.38
N PHE A 232 6.09 17.22 -13.27
CA PHE A 232 7.51 16.97 -13.03
C PHE A 232 8.36 17.72 -14.06
N GLU A 233 8.10 19.03 -14.25
CA GLU A 233 8.72 19.85 -15.30
C GLU A 233 10.25 19.81 -15.32
N ASN A 234 10.86 19.77 -14.12
CA ASN A 234 12.31 19.79 -13.98
C ASN A 234 12.94 18.43 -13.74
N LEU A 235 12.16 17.36 -13.70
CA LEU A 235 12.65 16.02 -13.48
C LEU A 235 13.60 15.61 -14.63
N ASN A 236 14.80 15.12 -14.28
CA ASN A 236 15.79 14.64 -15.22
C ASN A 236 16.30 13.23 -14.91
N GLU A 237 16.08 12.73 -13.70
CA GLU A 237 16.58 11.41 -13.29
C GLU A 237 15.55 10.68 -12.40
N ILE A 238 15.30 9.42 -12.75
CA ILE A 238 14.61 8.46 -11.87
C ILE A 238 15.50 7.23 -11.74
N ASN A 239 15.90 6.89 -10.51
CA ASN A 239 16.72 5.71 -10.23
C ASN A 239 15.89 4.63 -9.50
N VAL A 240 15.61 3.54 -10.19
CA VAL A 240 14.91 2.34 -9.69
C VAL A 240 15.80 1.09 -9.73
N SER A 241 17.08 1.22 -10.05
CA SER A 241 17.98 0.11 -10.35
C SER A 241 18.13 -0.92 -9.22
N LYS A 242 17.96 -0.50 -7.96
CA LYS A 242 18.04 -1.37 -6.78
C LYS A 242 16.67 -1.90 -6.32
N CYS A 243 15.58 -1.55 -7.00
CA CYS A 243 14.22 -2.01 -6.72
C CYS A 243 13.93 -3.34 -7.43
N LYS A 244 14.62 -4.41 -7.06
CA LYS A 244 14.63 -5.70 -7.78
C LYS A 244 13.29 -6.47 -7.79
N ASN A 245 12.29 -6.05 -7.04
CA ASN A 245 10.95 -6.61 -7.08
C ASN A 245 9.93 -5.70 -7.78
N LEU A 246 10.38 -4.63 -8.44
CA LEU A 246 9.51 -3.71 -9.15
C LEU A 246 8.72 -4.46 -10.23
N ARG A 247 7.40 -4.32 -10.17
CA ARG A 247 6.42 -4.96 -11.07
C ARG A 247 5.63 -3.94 -11.87
N VAL A 248 5.38 -2.79 -11.26
CA VAL A 248 4.59 -1.72 -11.86
C VAL A 248 5.36 -0.42 -11.70
N ILE A 249 5.54 0.28 -12.79
CA ILE A 249 5.99 1.66 -12.80
C ILE A 249 5.06 2.45 -13.73
N ASP A 250 4.58 3.58 -13.25
CA ASP A 250 3.64 4.42 -13.95
C ASP A 250 4.00 5.88 -13.69
N ILE A 251 4.43 6.57 -14.73
CA ILE A 251 4.94 7.94 -14.69
C ILE A 251 4.15 8.76 -15.70
N GLU A 252 3.59 9.86 -15.25
CA GLU A 252 2.83 10.78 -16.08
C GLU A 252 3.43 12.18 -16.03
N GLN A 253 3.46 12.85 -17.19
CA GLN A 253 3.72 14.29 -17.35
C GLN A 253 5.07 14.75 -16.76
N ALA A 254 6.18 14.22 -17.26
CA ALA A 254 7.51 14.78 -17.01
C ALA A 254 7.93 15.72 -18.16
N GLY A 255 8.64 16.78 -17.77
CA GLY A 255 9.11 17.79 -18.72
C GLY A 255 10.19 17.31 -19.70
N GLU A 256 10.61 18.19 -20.60
CA GLU A 256 11.58 17.88 -21.66
C GLU A 256 12.97 17.48 -21.17
N LYS A 257 13.29 17.74 -19.90
CA LYS A 257 14.58 17.38 -19.29
C LYS A 257 14.68 15.89 -18.96
N PHE A 258 13.57 15.16 -18.89
CA PHE A 258 13.55 13.73 -18.63
C PHE A 258 13.76 12.96 -19.93
N THR A 259 15.03 12.73 -20.29
CA THR A 259 15.41 12.18 -21.59
C THR A 259 15.71 10.69 -21.60
N GLU A 260 15.96 10.07 -20.44
CA GLU A 260 16.31 8.65 -20.34
C GLU A 260 15.61 8.00 -19.13
N LEU A 261 15.15 6.76 -19.30
CA LEU A 261 14.68 5.89 -18.22
C LEU A 261 15.32 4.51 -18.36
N ASP A 262 16.05 4.09 -17.31
CA ASP A 262 16.68 2.77 -17.27
C ASP A 262 15.93 1.80 -16.36
N LEU A 263 15.26 0.84 -16.96
CA LEU A 263 14.53 -0.26 -16.31
C LEU A 263 15.24 -1.62 -16.49
N SER A 264 16.45 -1.65 -17.06
CA SER A 264 17.18 -2.89 -17.38
C SER A 264 17.43 -3.79 -16.18
N SER A 265 17.43 -3.24 -14.98
CA SER A 265 17.62 -3.96 -13.71
C SER A 265 16.33 -4.50 -13.08
N ASN A 266 15.16 -4.28 -13.70
CA ASN A 266 13.85 -4.55 -13.11
C ASN A 266 13.17 -5.76 -13.76
N ASP A 267 13.81 -6.93 -13.66
CA ASP A 267 13.41 -8.18 -14.33
C ASP A 267 12.00 -8.69 -14.00
N LYS A 268 11.37 -8.16 -12.95
CA LYS A 268 10.00 -8.53 -12.54
C LYS A 268 8.93 -7.57 -13.05
N LEU A 269 9.33 -6.58 -13.87
CA LEU A 269 8.39 -5.61 -14.42
C LEU A 269 7.34 -6.33 -15.27
N ASN A 270 6.07 -6.06 -14.98
CA ASN A 270 4.93 -6.62 -15.70
C ASN A 270 3.94 -5.58 -16.21
N SER A 271 4.01 -4.33 -15.72
CA SER A 271 3.20 -3.22 -16.20
C SER A 271 4.05 -1.95 -16.25
N LEU A 272 4.03 -1.29 -17.39
CA LEU A 272 4.73 -0.04 -17.66
C LEU A 272 3.74 0.98 -18.21
N GLY A 273 3.62 2.12 -17.52
CA GLY A 273 2.88 3.30 -17.94
C GLY A 273 3.81 4.49 -18.07
N LEU A 274 3.88 5.08 -19.26
CA LEU A 274 4.65 6.29 -19.56
C LEU A 274 3.77 7.18 -20.44
N GLU A 275 3.23 8.25 -19.87
CA GLU A 275 2.33 9.15 -20.58
C GLU A 275 2.74 10.61 -20.37
N GLY A 276 2.83 11.39 -21.45
CA GLY A 276 3.23 12.80 -21.37
C GLY A 276 4.70 13.03 -21.04
N LEU A 277 5.58 12.07 -21.30
CA LEU A 277 7.02 12.20 -21.08
C LEU A 277 7.70 12.74 -22.34
N ARG A 278 7.39 13.99 -22.69
CA ARG A 278 7.73 14.62 -23.98
C ARG A 278 9.23 14.72 -24.27
N GLY A 279 10.07 14.64 -23.24
CA GLY A 279 11.54 14.63 -23.38
C GLY A 279 12.15 13.25 -23.54
N LEU A 280 11.40 12.16 -23.27
CA LEU A 280 11.95 10.80 -23.19
C LEU A 280 12.34 10.28 -24.59
N LYS A 281 13.64 10.14 -24.80
CA LYS A 281 14.25 9.66 -26.06
C LYS A 281 14.85 8.26 -25.92
N GLN A 282 15.22 7.86 -24.71
CA GLN A 282 15.86 6.58 -24.47
C GLN A 282 15.14 5.81 -23.36
N LEU A 283 14.74 4.59 -23.65
CA LEU A 283 14.10 3.67 -22.70
C LEU A 283 14.86 2.34 -22.72
N LYS A 284 15.56 2.03 -21.61
CA LYS A 284 16.19 0.72 -21.44
C LYS A 284 15.25 -0.22 -20.73
N MET A 285 14.83 -1.25 -21.42
CA MET A 285 13.86 -2.24 -20.93
C MET A 285 14.56 -3.47 -20.35
N PRO A 286 13.94 -4.20 -19.39
CA PRO A 286 14.51 -5.45 -18.86
C PRO A 286 14.58 -6.53 -19.95
N GLU A 287 15.53 -7.47 -19.79
CA GLU A 287 15.72 -8.57 -20.76
C GLU A 287 14.70 -9.70 -20.60
N THR A 288 13.93 -9.74 -19.51
CA THR A 288 12.99 -10.81 -19.22
C THR A 288 11.62 -10.58 -19.83
N ASP A 289 10.97 -11.64 -20.31
CA ASP A 289 9.63 -11.63 -20.90
C ASP A 289 8.53 -11.71 -19.81
N ASN A 290 8.51 -10.73 -18.89
CA ASN A 290 7.49 -10.66 -17.84
C ASN A 290 6.45 -9.57 -18.08
N LEU A 291 6.66 -8.70 -19.06
CA LEU A 291 5.81 -7.57 -19.35
C LEU A 291 4.48 -8.04 -19.95
N LYS A 292 3.38 -7.58 -19.36
CA LYS A 292 2.00 -7.91 -19.78
C LYS A 292 1.26 -6.69 -20.30
N GLU A 293 1.57 -5.53 -19.76
CA GLU A 293 0.93 -4.28 -20.10
C GLU A 293 1.97 -3.21 -20.36
N ILE A 294 1.83 -2.50 -21.46
CA ILE A 294 2.61 -1.32 -21.80
C ILE A 294 1.70 -0.23 -22.35
N VAL A 295 1.83 0.95 -21.74
CA VAL A 295 1.23 2.19 -22.22
C VAL A 295 2.36 3.20 -22.38
N VAL A 296 2.62 3.65 -23.59
CA VAL A 296 3.63 4.66 -23.90
C VAL A 296 3.00 5.66 -24.85
N LYS A 297 2.76 6.86 -24.35
CA LYS A 297 2.10 7.92 -25.12
C LYS A 297 2.77 9.26 -24.91
N GLU A 298 2.70 10.12 -25.90
CA GLU A 298 3.23 11.48 -25.83
C GLU A 298 4.68 11.50 -25.33
N THR A 299 5.53 10.67 -25.93
CA THR A 299 6.97 10.60 -25.64
C THR A 299 7.77 10.98 -26.89
N ALA A 300 9.05 11.29 -26.72
CA ALA A 300 9.98 11.52 -27.83
C ALA A 300 10.72 10.23 -28.26
N LEU A 301 10.22 9.05 -27.93
CA LEU A 301 10.77 7.77 -28.37
C LEU A 301 10.51 7.58 -29.88
N GLU A 302 11.58 7.40 -30.66
CA GLU A 302 11.46 7.14 -32.10
C GLU A 302 11.02 5.71 -32.40
N SER A 303 11.35 4.76 -31.52
CA SER A 303 10.98 3.35 -31.67
C SER A 303 10.93 2.66 -30.32
N LEU A 304 10.18 1.55 -30.26
CA LEU A 304 10.07 0.71 -29.08
C LEU A 304 10.08 -0.76 -29.52
N ALA A 305 11.17 -1.46 -29.22
CA ALA A 305 11.33 -2.88 -29.56
C ALA A 305 10.55 -3.75 -28.57
N LEU A 306 9.43 -4.32 -28.99
CA LEU A 306 8.53 -5.14 -28.15
C LEU A 306 8.52 -6.61 -28.54
N GLU A 307 9.24 -7.03 -29.57
CA GLU A 307 9.17 -8.37 -30.17
C GLU A 307 9.50 -9.49 -29.18
N LYS A 308 10.36 -9.20 -28.21
CA LYS A 308 10.75 -10.17 -27.16
C LYS A 308 9.69 -10.38 -26.06
N TYR A 309 8.71 -9.48 -25.93
CA TYR A 309 7.71 -9.54 -24.86
C TYR A 309 6.46 -10.30 -25.33
N THR A 310 6.58 -11.61 -25.45
CA THR A 310 5.53 -12.49 -26.00
C THR A 310 4.30 -12.62 -25.09
N LYS A 311 4.37 -12.14 -23.84
CA LYS A 311 3.28 -12.16 -22.86
C LYS A 311 2.50 -10.85 -22.76
N LEU A 312 2.73 -9.93 -23.71
CA LEU A 312 1.98 -8.67 -23.73
C LEU A 312 0.50 -8.92 -24.06
N ASP A 313 -0.37 -8.58 -23.11
CA ASP A 313 -1.82 -8.65 -23.24
C ASP A 313 -2.41 -7.30 -23.67
N LYS A 314 -1.74 -6.20 -23.27
CA LYS A 314 -2.18 -4.84 -23.56
C LYS A 314 -1.03 -3.98 -24.04
N VAL A 315 -1.19 -3.41 -25.22
CA VAL A 315 -0.24 -2.47 -25.83
C VAL A 315 -1.00 -1.22 -26.24
N CYS A 316 -0.57 -0.08 -25.75
CA CYS A 316 -1.05 1.22 -26.16
C CYS A 316 0.16 2.13 -26.39
N VAL A 317 0.50 2.36 -27.65
CA VAL A 317 1.63 3.20 -28.06
C VAL A 317 1.09 4.27 -29.00
N GLY A 318 1.43 5.52 -28.75
CA GLY A 318 0.99 6.63 -29.57
C GLY A 318 1.74 7.91 -29.21
N GLY A 319 2.02 8.72 -30.22
CA GLY A 319 2.64 10.05 -30.10
C GLY A 319 1.64 11.16 -30.20
#